data_5540a08db1794ca7dd9c99de20f1281e
#
_entry.id   5540a08db1794ca7dd9c99de20f1281e
#
_cell.length_a   1.000
_cell.length_b   1.000
_cell.length_c   1.000
_cell.angle_alpha   90.00
_cell.angle_beta   90.00
_cell.angle_gamma   90.00
#
_symmetry.space_group_name_H-M   'P 1'
#
loop_
_entity.id
_entity.type
_entity.pdbx_description
1 polymer ?
#
loop_
_entity_poly.entity_id
_entity_poly.type
_entity_poly.pdbx_seq_one_letter_code
_entity_poly.pdbx_strand_id
1 'polypeptide(L)'
;MRSVLLFFCLVLFGSGALAQAGWLPLSRDVEMPYATAQQAYRSNEHTAIRPYRRKDISLLKGADTLRPEAALNVLDKWAGATDGRKFRWGPLVDANGGYDTGAEGAAIYRGGGGFWTDYNVNDKLTFHLDGQAWSERYANYVDTLIRATQVTPGEGYAYGSKPNYAHYDWNGYVSWDASKYFNFTFGKGKNSFGEGYRSLFLSDEAYSYPYLKITTSVWHVKYVNLFT
;
A
#
# COMPACT_ATOMS: atom_id res chain seq x y z
N MET A 1 -7.05 -33.33 10.75
CA MET A 1 -6.24 -32.43 11.59
C MET A 1 -5.08 -31.74 10.84
N ARG A 2 -4.34 -32.40 9.96
CA ARG A 2 -3.26 -31.75 9.17
C ARG A 2 -3.74 -30.64 8.22
N SER A 3 -4.89 -30.80 7.59
CA SER A 3 -5.46 -29.84 6.65
C SER A 3 -5.98 -28.56 7.32
N VAL A 4 -6.47 -28.66 8.54
CA VAL A 4 -6.94 -27.50 9.33
C VAL A 4 -5.76 -26.67 9.84
N LEU A 5 -4.63 -27.31 10.14
CA LEU A 5 -3.41 -26.64 10.56
C LEU A 5 -2.80 -25.82 9.40
N LEU A 6 -2.86 -26.36 8.18
CA LEU A 6 -2.42 -25.64 6.96
C LEU A 6 -3.29 -24.42 6.67
N PHE A 7 -4.60 -24.52 6.88
CA PHE A 7 -5.54 -23.41 6.68
C PHE A 7 -5.32 -22.31 7.76
N PHE A 8 -5.06 -22.71 9.01
CA PHE A 8 -4.79 -21.78 10.10
C PHE A 8 -3.41 -21.07 9.92
N CYS A 9 -2.41 -21.77 9.40
CA CYS A 9 -1.15 -21.13 9.02
C CYS A 9 -1.30 -20.13 7.86
N LEU A 10 -2.16 -20.41 6.87
CA LEU A 10 -2.42 -19.48 5.77
C LEU A 10 -3.14 -18.20 6.22
N VAL A 11 -4.02 -18.28 7.22
CA VAL A 11 -4.73 -17.12 7.78
C VAL A 11 -3.81 -16.20 8.59
N LEU A 12 -2.73 -16.74 9.19
CA LEU A 12 -1.74 -15.94 9.91
C LEU A 12 -0.76 -15.16 9.00
N PHE A 13 -0.78 -15.42 7.69
CA PHE A 13 0.09 -14.75 6.72
C PHE A 13 -0.58 -13.58 5.98
N GLY A 14 -1.80 -13.23 6.35
CA GLY A 14 -2.68 -12.32 5.64
C GLY A 14 -2.48 -10.82 5.86
N SER A 15 -1.29 -10.33 6.14
CA SER A 15 -1.06 -8.88 6.30
C SER A 15 0.26 -8.37 5.71
N GLY A 16 0.78 -9.06 4.70
CA GLY A 16 2.11 -8.79 4.17
C GLY A 16 2.22 -7.74 3.06
N ALA A 17 1.27 -6.82 2.90
CA ALA A 17 1.42 -5.70 1.96
C ALA A 17 2.46 -4.64 2.37
N LEU A 18 3.47 -5.03 3.16
CA LEU A 18 4.29 -4.08 3.92
C LEU A 18 5.70 -3.85 3.38
N ALA A 19 6.06 -4.36 2.22
CA ALA A 19 7.46 -4.29 1.82
C ALA A 19 7.71 -3.58 0.49
N GLN A 20 7.29 -2.33 0.39
CA GLN A 20 7.85 -1.45 -0.63
C GLN A 20 9.26 -1.05 -0.22
N ALA A 21 10.29 -1.48 -0.95
CA ALA A 21 11.69 -1.24 -0.58
C ALA A 21 12.07 0.24 -0.47
N GLY A 22 11.48 1.10 -1.29
CA GLY A 22 11.77 2.54 -1.28
C GLY A 22 10.71 3.39 -0.60
N TRP A 23 9.45 2.93 -0.59
CA TRP A 23 8.29 3.66 -0.13
C TRP A 23 7.46 2.80 0.83
N LEU A 24 6.79 3.40 1.80
CA LEU A 24 5.78 2.72 2.61
C LEU A 24 4.51 2.53 1.79
N PRO A 25 3.76 1.43 1.98
CA PRO A 25 2.44 1.30 1.38
C PRO A 25 1.49 2.40 1.88
N LEU A 26 0.58 2.84 1.02
CA LEU A 26 -0.53 3.72 1.40
C LEU A 26 -1.54 2.92 2.23
N SER A 27 -1.20 2.68 3.48
CA SER A 27 -2.06 2.02 4.46
C SER A 27 -2.03 2.83 5.74
N ARG A 28 -3.21 3.20 6.21
CA ARG A 28 -3.35 3.97 7.44
C ARG A 28 -2.71 3.27 8.64
N ASP A 29 -2.86 1.96 8.73
CA ASP A 29 -2.32 1.16 9.83
C ASP A 29 -0.79 1.18 9.86
N VAL A 30 -0.17 1.28 8.68
CA VAL A 30 1.29 1.38 8.53
C VAL A 30 1.77 2.82 8.74
N GLU A 31 1.03 3.81 8.24
CA GLU A 31 1.44 5.23 8.27
C GLU A 31 1.18 5.92 9.61
N MET A 32 0.08 5.55 10.32
CA MET A 32 -0.30 6.19 11.59
C MET A 32 0.79 6.17 12.66
N PRO A 33 1.48 5.07 12.93
CA PRO A 33 2.56 5.05 13.91
C PRO A 33 3.67 6.07 13.59
N TYR A 34 3.99 6.23 12.30
CA TYR A 34 5.00 7.21 11.86
C TYR A 34 4.51 8.66 12.01
N ALA A 35 3.28 8.93 11.61
CA ALA A 35 2.67 10.25 11.77
C ALA A 35 2.59 10.64 13.26
N THR A 36 2.22 9.71 14.13
CA THR A 36 2.18 9.92 15.57
C THR A 36 3.58 10.20 16.15
N ALA A 37 4.58 9.42 15.72
CA ALA A 37 5.97 9.64 16.12
C ALA A 37 6.48 11.01 15.67
N GLN A 38 6.21 11.42 14.43
CA GLN A 38 6.59 12.73 13.92
C GLN A 38 6.00 13.87 14.76
N GLN A 39 4.73 13.77 15.16
CA GLN A 39 4.08 14.74 16.03
C GLN A 39 4.70 14.76 17.43
N ALA A 40 4.93 13.59 18.04
CA ALA A 40 5.50 13.48 19.37
C ALA A 40 6.92 14.05 19.47
N TYR A 41 7.74 13.85 18.46
CA TYR A 41 9.14 14.32 18.42
C TYR A 41 9.31 15.68 17.76
N ARG A 42 8.21 16.35 17.35
CA ARG A 42 8.24 17.64 16.63
C ARG A 42 9.20 17.62 15.44
N SER A 43 9.20 16.54 14.72
CA SER A 43 10.00 16.40 13.51
C SER A 43 9.60 17.46 12.49
N ASN A 44 10.59 18.00 11.77
CA ASN A 44 10.36 18.93 10.66
C ASN A 44 10.08 18.19 9.33
N GLU A 45 9.75 16.92 9.38
CA GLU A 45 9.44 16.14 8.19
C GLU A 45 8.04 16.48 7.67
N HIS A 46 7.89 16.42 6.36
CA HIS A 46 6.63 16.72 5.69
C HIS A 46 5.72 15.48 5.67
N THR A 47 4.58 15.55 6.36
CA THR A 47 3.57 14.49 6.49
C THR A 47 2.49 14.55 5.41
N ALA A 48 2.33 15.69 4.74
CA ALA A 48 1.26 15.94 3.79
C ALA A 48 1.39 15.20 2.45
N ILE A 49 2.52 14.56 2.15
CA ILE A 49 2.78 13.91 0.86
C ILE A 49 3.07 12.43 1.10
N ARG A 50 2.15 11.58 0.66
CA ARG A 50 2.23 10.12 0.83
C ARG A 50 2.22 9.41 -0.53
N PRO A 51 2.77 8.20 -0.64
CA PRO A 51 3.45 7.40 0.39
C PRO A 51 4.77 8.01 0.87
N TYR A 52 5.17 7.67 2.10
CA TYR A 52 6.45 8.11 2.68
C TYR A 52 7.61 7.26 2.17
N ARG A 53 8.77 7.90 1.98
CA ARG A 53 9.99 7.18 1.66
C ARG A 53 10.62 6.61 2.94
N ARG A 54 10.99 5.33 2.93
CA ARG A 54 11.61 4.66 4.08
C ARG A 54 12.86 5.38 4.58
N LYS A 55 13.69 5.90 3.69
CA LYS A 55 14.90 6.63 4.08
C LYS A 55 14.62 7.95 4.80
N ASP A 56 13.50 8.60 4.48
CA ASP A 56 13.09 9.85 5.14
C ASP A 56 12.61 9.56 6.57
N ILE A 57 12.00 8.40 6.80
CA ILE A 57 11.50 7.95 8.10
C ILE A 57 12.63 7.42 9.00
N SER A 58 13.76 7.03 8.42
CA SER A 58 14.90 6.50 9.19
C SER A 58 15.46 7.52 10.20
N LEU A 59 15.14 8.80 10.01
CA LEU A 59 15.48 9.86 10.97
C LEU A 59 14.70 9.77 12.28
N LEU A 60 13.59 9.01 12.31
CA LEU A 60 12.81 8.71 13.52
C LEU A 60 13.39 7.56 14.36
N LYS A 61 14.56 7.03 14.03
CA LYS A 61 15.21 5.89 14.71
C LYS A 61 15.49 6.08 16.20
N GLY A 62 15.31 7.28 16.75
CA GLY A 62 15.39 7.55 18.19
C GLY A 62 14.07 7.33 18.94
N ALA A 63 12.98 7.01 18.27
CA ALA A 63 11.66 6.81 18.84
C ALA A 63 11.45 5.37 19.29
N ASP A 64 12.14 4.93 20.34
CA ASP A 64 12.15 3.55 20.85
C ASP A 64 10.79 3.01 21.34
N THR A 65 9.79 3.85 21.49
CA THR A 65 8.50 3.49 22.08
C THR A 65 7.42 3.10 21.07
N LEU A 66 7.57 3.48 19.81
CA LEU A 66 6.64 3.15 18.74
C LEU A 66 7.40 2.35 17.66
N ARG A 67 7.50 1.04 17.82
CA ARG A 67 8.25 0.13 16.96
C ARG A 67 7.44 -0.49 15.81
N PRO A 68 6.92 0.27 14.85
CA PRO A 68 6.44 -0.35 13.63
C PRO A 68 7.59 -1.03 12.87
N GLU A 69 8.84 -0.55 13.01
CA GLU A 69 10.02 -1.22 12.47
C GLU A 69 10.24 -2.63 13.00
N ALA A 70 9.88 -2.94 14.25
CA ALA A 70 10.03 -4.29 14.76
C ALA A 70 9.11 -5.28 14.05
N ALA A 71 7.87 -4.88 13.75
CA ALA A 71 6.94 -5.69 12.97
C ALA A 71 7.39 -5.81 11.50
N LEU A 72 7.84 -4.71 10.90
CA LEU A 72 8.41 -4.70 9.55
C LEU A 72 9.68 -5.55 9.46
N ASN A 73 10.57 -5.48 10.46
CA ASN A 73 11.80 -6.29 10.50
C ASN A 73 11.51 -7.79 10.68
N VAL A 74 10.46 -8.16 11.43
CA VAL A 74 10.03 -9.57 11.54
C VAL A 74 9.51 -10.07 10.19
N LEU A 75 8.69 -9.27 9.51
CA LEU A 75 8.16 -9.62 8.19
C LEU A 75 9.28 -9.64 7.13
N ASP A 76 10.19 -8.69 7.15
CA ASP A 76 11.36 -8.66 6.28
C ASP A 76 12.28 -9.88 6.48
N LYS A 77 12.51 -10.29 7.74
CA LYS A 77 13.25 -11.52 8.05
C LYS A 77 12.52 -12.76 7.55
N TRP A 78 11.21 -12.79 7.74
CA TRP A 78 10.39 -13.94 7.32
C TRP A 78 10.30 -14.05 5.80
N ALA A 79 10.14 -12.94 5.08
CA ALA A 79 10.19 -12.89 3.62
C ALA A 79 11.59 -13.14 3.04
N GLY A 80 12.57 -13.45 3.89
CA GLY A 80 13.96 -13.67 3.50
C GLY A 80 14.72 -12.40 3.14
N ALA A 81 14.18 -11.24 3.50
CA ALA A 81 14.82 -9.95 3.35
C ALA A 81 15.83 -9.74 4.48
N THR A 82 16.99 -10.39 4.40
CA THR A 82 18.12 -10.04 5.26
C THR A 82 18.79 -8.77 4.73
N ASP A 83 19.34 -7.97 5.63
CA ASP A 83 20.16 -6.81 5.31
C ASP A 83 21.13 -7.11 4.16
N GLY A 84 21.08 -6.30 3.10
CA GLY A 84 21.93 -6.43 1.93
C GLY A 84 21.37 -7.21 0.75
N ARG A 85 20.18 -7.81 0.83
CA ARG A 85 19.56 -8.42 -0.37
C ARG A 85 19.04 -7.36 -1.32
N LYS A 86 19.53 -7.42 -2.54
CA LYS A 86 19.07 -6.54 -3.63
C LYS A 86 17.66 -6.88 -4.11
N PHE A 87 17.25 -8.15 -4.00
CA PHE A 87 15.97 -8.66 -4.48
C PHE A 87 15.15 -9.26 -3.34
N ARG A 88 13.87 -8.87 -3.28
CA ARG A 88 12.89 -9.36 -2.31
C ARG A 88 11.56 -9.61 -3.02
N TRP A 89 10.81 -10.57 -2.54
CA TRP A 89 9.48 -10.86 -3.04
C TRP A 89 8.65 -11.56 -1.96
N GLY A 90 7.34 -11.54 -2.11
CA GLY A 90 6.46 -12.25 -1.21
C GLY A 90 5.03 -12.37 -1.75
N PRO A 91 4.23 -13.27 -1.19
CA PRO A 91 2.82 -13.37 -1.52
C PRO A 91 2.02 -12.22 -0.89
N LEU A 92 0.90 -11.90 -1.52
CA LEU A 92 -0.17 -11.07 -1.00
C LEU A 92 -1.40 -11.93 -0.81
N VAL A 93 -2.07 -11.84 0.34
CA VAL A 93 -3.31 -12.56 0.62
C VAL A 93 -4.28 -11.57 1.29
N ASP A 94 -5.51 -11.53 0.78
CA ASP A 94 -6.59 -10.73 1.34
C ASP A 94 -7.81 -11.64 1.54
N ALA A 95 -8.36 -11.64 2.75
CA ALA A 95 -9.54 -12.42 3.07
C ALA A 95 -10.38 -11.67 4.11
N ASN A 96 -11.58 -11.29 3.69
CA ASN A 96 -12.55 -10.61 4.55
C ASN A 96 -13.91 -11.30 4.42
N GLY A 97 -14.70 -11.24 5.46
CA GLY A 97 -16.06 -11.77 5.47
C GLY A 97 -16.98 -10.95 6.35
N GLY A 98 -18.24 -10.91 6.00
CA GLY A 98 -19.25 -10.18 6.73
C GLY A 98 -20.66 -10.58 6.35
N TYR A 99 -21.64 -9.86 6.84
CA TYR A 99 -23.04 -10.05 6.53
C TYR A 99 -23.72 -8.72 6.29
N ASP A 100 -24.39 -8.58 5.16
CA ASP A 100 -25.24 -7.45 4.86
C ASP A 100 -26.63 -7.68 5.48
N THR A 101 -26.99 -6.87 6.46
CA THR A 101 -28.28 -6.91 7.16
C THR A 101 -29.38 -6.14 6.43
N GLY A 102 -29.12 -5.66 5.21
CA GLY A 102 -30.12 -4.98 4.38
C GLY A 102 -31.30 -5.87 3.99
N ALA A 103 -32.19 -5.34 3.16
CA ALA A 103 -33.50 -5.92 2.87
C ALA A 103 -33.50 -7.39 2.37
N GLU A 104 -32.43 -7.83 1.73
CA GLU A 104 -32.30 -9.20 1.22
C GLU A 104 -31.41 -10.10 2.09
N GLY A 105 -30.67 -9.54 3.08
CA GLY A 105 -29.76 -10.22 3.97
C GLY A 105 -28.81 -11.20 3.23
N ALA A 106 -27.53 -10.93 3.19
CA ALA A 106 -26.61 -11.81 2.46
C ALA A 106 -25.21 -11.86 3.08
N ALA A 107 -24.58 -13.03 3.04
CA ALA A 107 -23.18 -13.12 3.33
C ALA A 107 -22.38 -12.34 2.28
N ILE A 108 -21.46 -11.49 2.73
CA ILE A 108 -20.51 -10.78 1.89
C ILE A 108 -19.11 -11.33 2.17
N TYR A 109 -18.28 -11.34 1.17
CA TYR A 109 -16.90 -11.80 1.33
C TYR A 109 -15.99 -11.13 0.30
N ARG A 110 -14.73 -11.09 0.62
CA ARG A 110 -13.63 -10.74 -0.28
C ARG A 110 -12.53 -11.76 -0.09
N GLY A 111 -12.09 -12.35 -1.17
CA GLY A 111 -10.93 -13.25 -1.19
C GLY A 111 -10.02 -12.88 -2.34
N GLY A 112 -8.75 -12.71 -2.06
CA GLY A 112 -7.79 -12.29 -3.07
C GLY A 112 -6.41 -12.82 -2.82
N GLY A 113 -5.60 -12.81 -3.87
CA GLY A 113 -4.21 -13.21 -3.81
C GLY A 113 -3.38 -12.50 -4.86
N GLY A 114 -2.09 -12.42 -4.59
CA GLY A 114 -1.16 -11.75 -5.47
C GLY A 114 0.28 -11.92 -5.01
N PHE A 115 1.13 -11.06 -5.50
CA PHE A 115 2.53 -11.03 -5.13
C PHE A 115 3.07 -9.61 -5.16
N TRP A 116 4.18 -9.41 -4.47
CA TRP A 116 4.97 -8.20 -4.56
C TRP A 116 6.44 -8.54 -4.75
N THR A 117 7.18 -7.65 -5.36
CA THR A 117 8.63 -7.78 -5.54
C THR A 117 9.31 -6.42 -5.50
N ASP A 118 10.47 -6.39 -4.89
CA ASP A 118 11.35 -5.24 -4.82
C ASP A 118 12.74 -5.60 -5.33
N TYR A 119 13.34 -4.71 -6.11
CA TYR A 119 14.70 -4.84 -6.57
C TYR A 119 15.46 -3.53 -6.37
N ASN A 120 16.45 -3.55 -5.47
CA ASN A 120 17.36 -2.45 -5.24
C ASN A 120 18.66 -2.69 -6.02
N VAL A 121 18.85 -1.94 -7.10
CA VAL A 121 20.10 -2.03 -7.89
C VAL A 121 21.26 -1.50 -7.07
N ASN A 122 21.03 -0.37 -6.42
CA ASN A 122 21.96 0.31 -5.51
C ASN A 122 21.15 1.25 -4.60
N ASP A 123 21.82 2.02 -3.76
CA ASP A 123 21.19 2.98 -2.84
C ASP A 123 20.41 4.10 -3.54
N LYS A 124 20.49 4.20 -4.87
CA LYS A 124 19.87 5.27 -5.66
C LYS A 124 18.73 4.80 -6.55
N LEU A 125 18.69 3.52 -6.91
CA LEU A 125 17.73 3.01 -7.89
C LEU A 125 16.99 1.80 -7.33
N THR A 126 15.66 1.95 -7.25
CA THR A 126 14.73 0.93 -6.73
C THR A 126 13.64 0.65 -7.75
N PHE A 127 13.33 -0.62 -7.95
CA PHE A 127 12.18 -1.11 -8.68
C PHE A 127 11.22 -1.78 -7.71
N HIS A 128 9.94 -1.53 -7.90
CA HIS A 128 8.87 -2.19 -7.18
C HIS A 128 7.79 -2.63 -8.15
N LEU A 129 7.22 -3.80 -7.90
CA LEU A 129 6.04 -4.29 -8.60
C LEU A 129 5.19 -5.10 -7.62
N ASP A 130 3.92 -4.82 -7.57
CA ASP A 130 2.92 -5.65 -6.92
C ASP A 130 1.71 -5.87 -7.84
N GLY A 131 1.01 -6.97 -7.62
CA GLY A 131 -0.22 -7.27 -8.34
C GLY A 131 -1.09 -8.21 -7.53
N GLN A 132 -2.39 -7.94 -7.52
CA GLN A 132 -3.36 -8.70 -6.78
C GLN A 132 -4.67 -8.81 -7.56
N ALA A 133 -5.33 -9.95 -7.41
CA ALA A 133 -6.65 -10.20 -7.97
C ALA A 133 -7.58 -10.67 -6.85
N TRP A 134 -8.83 -10.24 -6.92
CA TRP A 134 -9.87 -10.52 -5.93
C TRP A 134 -11.12 -11.13 -6.56
N SER A 135 -11.78 -11.98 -5.79
CA SER A 135 -13.16 -12.40 -6.00
C SER A 135 -13.98 -11.93 -4.80
N GLU A 136 -15.08 -11.26 -5.07
CA GLU A 136 -15.82 -10.54 -4.03
C GLU A 136 -17.33 -10.58 -4.25
N ARG A 137 -18.05 -10.66 -3.14
CA ARG A 137 -19.48 -10.41 -3.07
C ARG A 137 -19.72 -9.19 -2.21
N TYR A 138 -20.23 -8.15 -2.85
CA TYR A 138 -20.45 -6.87 -2.22
C TYR A 138 -21.80 -6.78 -1.49
N ALA A 139 -21.89 -5.84 -0.57
CA ALA A 139 -23.17 -5.42 0.01
C ALA A 139 -24.10 -4.85 -1.07
N ASN A 140 -25.40 -4.96 -0.88
CA ASN A 140 -26.42 -4.63 -1.89
C ASN A 140 -26.30 -3.19 -2.44
N TYR A 141 -25.92 -2.22 -1.62
CA TYR A 141 -25.77 -0.84 -2.08
C TYR A 141 -24.57 -0.68 -3.04
N VAL A 142 -23.47 -1.38 -2.80
CA VAL A 142 -22.27 -1.39 -3.68
C VAL A 142 -22.59 -2.17 -4.96
N ASP A 143 -23.24 -3.33 -4.84
CA ASP A 143 -23.69 -4.14 -5.97
C ASP A 143 -24.57 -3.34 -6.94
N THR A 144 -25.46 -2.50 -6.39
CA THR A 144 -26.30 -1.61 -7.22
C THR A 144 -25.47 -0.61 -8.00
N LEU A 145 -24.44 -0.02 -7.38
CA LEU A 145 -23.53 0.90 -8.05
C LEU A 145 -22.70 0.18 -9.13
N ILE A 146 -22.16 -0.98 -8.80
CA ILE A 146 -21.37 -1.77 -9.75
C ILE A 146 -22.20 -2.16 -10.98
N ARG A 147 -23.46 -2.57 -10.79
CA ARG A 147 -24.33 -2.87 -11.93
C ARG A 147 -24.60 -1.66 -12.82
N ALA A 148 -24.66 -0.48 -12.25
CA ALA A 148 -24.86 0.76 -13.01
C ALA A 148 -23.60 1.23 -13.73
N THR A 149 -22.40 1.05 -13.14
CA THR A 149 -21.15 1.66 -13.58
C THR A 149 -20.13 0.67 -14.08
N GLN A 150 -20.24 -0.62 -13.73
CA GLN A 150 -19.25 -1.69 -13.90
C GLN A 150 -17.90 -1.37 -13.25
N VAL A 151 -17.92 -0.51 -12.22
CA VAL A 151 -16.72 -0.08 -11.50
C VAL A 151 -16.86 -0.34 -10.02
N THR A 152 -15.86 -0.98 -9.44
CA THR A 152 -15.68 -1.06 -7.99
C THR A 152 -15.05 0.25 -7.50
N PRO A 153 -15.69 0.95 -6.55
CA PRO A 153 -15.16 2.22 -6.06
C PRO A 153 -13.72 2.09 -5.55
N GLY A 154 -12.81 2.89 -6.12
CA GLY A 154 -11.38 2.91 -5.75
C GLY A 154 -10.54 1.71 -6.22
N GLU A 155 -11.13 0.72 -6.88
CA GLU A 155 -10.46 -0.55 -7.23
C GLU A 155 -10.52 -0.89 -8.73
N GLY A 156 -11.28 -0.14 -9.52
CA GLY A 156 -11.30 -0.25 -10.96
C GLY A 156 -12.46 -1.05 -11.52
N TYR A 157 -12.26 -1.71 -12.65
CA TYR A 157 -13.32 -2.39 -13.39
C TYR A 157 -13.71 -3.71 -12.71
N ALA A 158 -15.03 -3.91 -12.52
CA ALA A 158 -15.59 -5.14 -11.97
C ALA A 158 -15.98 -6.10 -13.10
N TYR A 159 -15.36 -7.26 -13.13
CA TYR A 159 -15.67 -8.33 -14.05
C TYR A 159 -16.68 -9.30 -13.43
N GLY A 160 -17.59 -9.81 -14.25
CA GLY A 160 -18.59 -10.76 -13.79
C GLY A 160 -19.95 -10.13 -13.55
N SER A 161 -20.78 -10.81 -12.75
CA SER A 161 -22.12 -10.37 -12.44
C SER A 161 -22.54 -10.87 -11.05
N LYS A 162 -23.64 -10.28 -10.48
CA LYS A 162 -24.21 -10.72 -9.21
C LYS A 162 -24.32 -12.24 -9.13
N PRO A 163 -23.95 -12.90 -8.02
CA PRO A 163 -23.53 -12.27 -6.76
C PRO A 163 -22.02 -12.02 -6.67
N ASN A 164 -21.22 -12.47 -7.59
CA ASN A 164 -19.77 -12.50 -7.46
C ASN A 164 -19.11 -11.66 -8.56
N TYR A 165 -18.25 -10.78 -8.16
CA TYR A 165 -17.42 -9.98 -9.06
C TYR A 165 -15.95 -10.32 -8.86
N ALA A 166 -15.17 -10.14 -9.92
CA ALA A 166 -13.72 -10.20 -9.86
C ALA A 166 -13.14 -8.86 -10.30
N HIS A 167 -12.05 -8.47 -9.69
CA HIS A 167 -11.26 -7.32 -10.12
C HIS A 167 -9.78 -7.58 -9.84
N TYR A 168 -8.93 -6.79 -10.45
CA TYR A 168 -7.49 -6.86 -10.24
C TYR A 168 -6.88 -5.48 -10.32
N ASP A 169 -5.80 -5.29 -9.60
CA ASP A 169 -4.94 -4.11 -9.72
C ASP A 169 -3.48 -4.53 -9.68
N TRP A 170 -2.65 -3.74 -10.31
CA TRP A 170 -1.22 -3.84 -10.21
C TRP A 170 -0.63 -2.45 -10.04
N ASN A 171 0.41 -2.36 -9.23
CA ASN A 171 1.18 -1.16 -9.01
C ASN A 171 2.64 -1.45 -9.25
N GLY A 172 3.36 -0.46 -9.67
CA GLY A 172 4.79 -0.61 -9.85
C GLY A 172 5.45 0.73 -10.08
N TYR A 173 6.69 0.84 -9.66
CA TYR A 173 7.44 2.07 -9.88
C TYR A 173 8.93 1.81 -10.02
N VAL A 174 9.58 2.73 -10.69
CA VAL A 174 11.02 2.93 -10.71
C VAL A 174 11.31 4.23 -9.99
N SER A 175 12.09 4.18 -8.93
CA SER A 175 12.48 5.35 -8.15
C SER A 175 13.98 5.55 -8.23
N TRP A 176 14.39 6.72 -8.71
CA TRP A 176 15.79 7.09 -8.91
C TRP A 176 16.17 8.35 -8.15
N ASP A 177 17.11 8.21 -7.22
CA ASP A 177 17.75 9.31 -6.52
C ASP A 177 18.90 9.87 -7.38
N ALA A 178 18.58 10.81 -8.27
CA ALA A 178 19.57 11.42 -9.15
C ALA A 178 20.64 12.20 -8.36
N SER A 179 20.22 12.78 -7.21
CA SER A 179 21.12 13.44 -6.26
C SER A 179 20.55 13.41 -4.85
N LYS A 180 21.26 13.96 -3.89
CA LYS A 180 20.74 14.16 -2.52
C LYS A 180 19.51 15.09 -2.45
N TYR A 181 19.25 15.84 -3.52
CA TYR A 181 18.17 16.80 -3.58
C TYR A 181 16.99 16.34 -4.45
N PHE A 182 17.25 15.52 -5.46
CA PHE A 182 16.29 15.16 -6.49
C PHE A 182 16.02 13.66 -6.51
N ASN A 183 14.74 13.31 -6.43
CA ASN A 183 14.23 11.99 -6.71
C ASN A 183 13.21 12.04 -7.84
N PHE A 184 13.34 11.12 -8.77
CA PHE A 184 12.40 10.88 -9.85
C PHE A 184 11.75 9.51 -9.62
N THR A 185 10.43 9.48 -9.61
CA THR A 185 9.66 8.24 -9.51
C THR A 185 8.66 8.17 -10.66
N PHE A 186 8.83 7.19 -11.50
CA PHE A 186 7.90 6.89 -12.58
C PHE A 186 7.23 5.55 -12.31
N GLY A 187 5.90 5.48 -12.48
CA GLY A 187 5.18 4.24 -12.24
C GLY A 187 3.68 4.36 -12.42
N LYS A 188 2.99 3.30 -11.99
CA LYS A 188 1.54 3.23 -11.80
C LYS A 188 1.26 2.95 -10.34
N GLY A 189 0.34 3.67 -9.74
CA GLY A 189 -0.03 3.53 -8.33
C GLY A 189 -0.87 4.69 -7.84
N LYS A 190 -0.99 4.80 -6.53
CA LYS A 190 -1.75 5.86 -5.87
C LYS A 190 -0.82 6.82 -5.14
N ASN A 191 -1.21 8.08 -5.06
CA ASN A 191 -0.57 9.08 -4.23
C ASN A 191 -1.65 9.82 -3.44
N SER A 192 -1.29 10.33 -2.26
CA SER A 192 -2.20 11.11 -1.42
C SER A 192 -1.50 12.38 -0.98
N PHE A 193 -2.14 13.53 -1.19
CA PHE A 193 -1.64 14.84 -0.81
C PHE A 193 -2.61 15.50 0.15
N GLY A 194 -2.16 15.82 1.35
CA GLY A 194 -2.93 16.45 2.41
C GLY A 194 -2.80 15.70 3.73
N GLU A 195 -3.11 16.40 4.83
CA GLU A 195 -3.01 15.85 6.19
C GLU A 195 -4.28 15.10 6.64
N GLY A 196 -5.40 15.29 5.95
CA GLY A 196 -6.67 14.69 6.31
C GLY A 196 -6.75 13.19 6.03
N TYR A 197 -7.68 12.51 6.72
CA TYR A 197 -8.04 11.11 6.44
C TYR A 197 -8.50 10.91 4.99
N ARG A 198 -9.28 11.86 4.48
CA ARG A 198 -9.61 11.98 3.05
C ARG A 198 -9.11 13.33 2.58
N SER A 199 -8.15 13.33 1.68
CA SER A 199 -7.61 14.58 1.17
C SER A 199 -8.57 15.22 0.18
N LEU A 200 -8.73 16.55 0.27
CA LEU A 200 -9.43 17.35 -0.72
C LEU A 200 -8.56 17.63 -1.96
N PHE A 201 -7.25 17.48 -1.86
CA PHE A 201 -6.33 17.73 -2.97
C PHE A 201 -6.13 16.49 -3.84
N LEU A 202 -5.68 15.39 -3.24
CA LEU A 202 -5.51 14.12 -3.90
C LEU A 202 -5.65 13.00 -2.87
N SER A 203 -6.66 12.16 -3.06
CA SER A 203 -6.96 11.02 -2.18
C SER A 203 -6.44 9.71 -2.79
N ASP A 204 -6.16 8.75 -1.94
CA ASP A 204 -5.89 7.35 -2.26
C ASP A 204 -7.15 6.52 -2.57
N GLU A 205 -8.33 7.14 -2.50
CA GLU A 205 -9.62 6.54 -2.90
C GLU A 205 -9.77 6.36 -4.41
N ALA A 206 -8.93 7.01 -5.22
CA ALA A 206 -8.91 6.84 -6.67
C ALA A 206 -8.32 5.46 -7.06
N TYR A 207 -8.66 4.97 -8.24
CA TYR A 207 -7.96 3.83 -8.83
C TYR A 207 -6.50 4.19 -9.14
N SER A 208 -5.62 3.19 -9.17
CA SER A 208 -4.22 3.39 -9.50
C SER A 208 -4.04 3.97 -10.91
N TYR A 209 -3.15 4.93 -11.07
CA TYR A 209 -2.91 5.67 -12.32
C TYR A 209 -1.41 5.76 -12.64
N PRO A 210 -1.04 5.87 -13.92
CA PRO A 210 0.34 6.14 -14.28
C PRO A 210 0.74 7.54 -13.82
N TYR A 211 1.97 7.70 -13.34
CA TYR A 211 2.47 8.98 -12.86
C TYR A 211 3.98 9.14 -13.04
N LEU A 212 4.40 10.39 -13.15
CA LEU A 212 5.77 10.83 -12.92
C LEU A 212 5.77 11.77 -11.72
N LYS A 213 6.47 11.40 -10.66
CA LYS A 213 6.64 12.21 -9.46
C LYS A 213 8.09 12.69 -9.35
N ILE A 214 8.27 14.00 -9.30
CA ILE A 214 9.57 14.64 -9.10
C ILE A 214 9.56 15.25 -7.72
N THR A 215 10.42 14.78 -6.82
CA THR A 215 10.57 15.31 -5.48
C THR A 215 11.89 16.06 -5.38
N THR A 216 11.82 17.33 -5.02
CA THR A 216 12.97 18.18 -4.73
C THR A 216 12.99 18.48 -3.24
N SER A 217 14.08 18.15 -2.56
CA SER A 217 14.25 18.39 -1.13
C SER A 217 15.50 19.23 -0.90
N VAL A 218 15.31 20.47 -0.48
CA VAL A 218 16.41 21.39 -0.22
C VAL A 218 16.18 22.05 1.14
N TRP A 219 17.13 21.90 2.03
CA TRP A 219 17.03 22.39 3.40
C TRP A 219 15.74 21.90 4.08
N HIS A 220 14.82 22.78 4.49
CA HIS A 220 13.53 22.46 5.11
C HIS A 220 12.36 22.48 4.12
N VAL A 221 12.61 22.65 2.82
CA VAL A 221 11.57 22.72 1.79
C VAL A 221 11.55 21.41 1.00
N LYS A 222 10.38 20.78 0.92
CA LYS A 222 10.09 19.67 0.01
C LYS A 222 9.09 20.14 -1.04
N TYR A 223 9.50 20.11 -2.28
CA TYR A 223 8.66 20.45 -3.43
C TYR A 223 8.39 19.21 -4.26
N VAL A 224 7.14 18.97 -4.60
CA VAL A 224 6.72 17.78 -5.36
C VAL A 224 5.90 18.20 -6.56
N ASN A 225 6.32 17.74 -7.73
CA ASN A 225 5.54 17.77 -8.96
C ASN A 225 5.01 16.37 -9.23
N LEU A 226 3.72 16.25 -9.48
CA LEU A 226 3.06 15.03 -9.90
C LEU A 226 2.42 15.26 -11.25
N PHE A 227 2.80 14.45 -12.22
CA PHE A 227 2.23 14.41 -13.56
C PHE A 227 1.51 13.07 -13.71
N THR A 228 0.24 13.08 -14.13
CA THR A 228 -0.62 11.89 -14.32
C THR A 228 -1.22 11.88 -15.70
#